data_397ce10bb4091db91bd6914d19e342c3
#
_entry.id   397ce10bb4091db91bd6914d19e342c3
#
_cell.length_a   1.000
_cell.length_b   1.000
_cell.length_c   1.000
_cell.angle_alpha   90.00
_cell.angle_beta   90.00
_cell.angle_gamma   90.00
#
_symmetry.space_group_name_H-M   'P 1'
#
loop_
_entity.id
_entity.type
_entity.pdbx_description
1 polymer ?
#
loop_
_entity_poly.entity_id
_entity_poly.type
_entity_poly.pdbx_seq_one_letter_code
_entity_poly.pdbx_strand_id
1 'polypeptide(L)'
;MKQNTKTAPAELSYYGLYLLDYLRKYHPDKVSDSTFIAGREEAASETFEKERTAGSTVEAAQEEAMRVLLGGLHFSPYALLLEVVENEFSEDVQEQEREAFCREIFPHLKKLFAGYPTTDDTFALSPEHDMLYTELTGAIMLYLEAYGV
;
A
#
# COMPACT_ATOMS: atom_id res chain seq x y z
N MET A 1 3.67 5.99 32.65
CA MET A 1 3.82 5.84 32.06
C MET A 1 3.64 5.06 31.18
N LYS A 2 3.42 4.85 30.69
CA LYS A 2 3.26 4.25 29.97
C LYS A 2 3.97 4.01 29.14
N GLN A 3 4.49 3.73 28.96
CA GLN A 3 5.24 3.53 28.34
C GLN A 3 5.52 3.25 27.23
N ASN A 4 6.07 3.38 26.93
CA ASN A 4 6.56 3.20 25.84
C ASN A 4 6.47 1.95 25.22
N THR A 5 5.65 1.39 25.35
CA THR A 5 5.38 0.07 24.89
C THR A 5 5.17 -0.01 23.41
N LYS A 6 4.90 1.11 22.76
CA LYS A 6 4.67 1.04 21.34
C LYS A 6 5.86 0.75 20.53
N THR A 7 7.04 0.64 21.09
CA THR A 7 8.22 0.35 20.32
C THR A 7 8.34 -1.10 19.93
N ALA A 8 7.64 -1.98 20.61
CA ALA A 8 7.74 -3.41 20.32
C ALA A 8 6.64 -3.84 19.34
N PRO A 9 7.00 -4.53 18.25
CA PRO A 9 5.99 -4.96 17.29
C PRO A 9 4.90 -5.82 17.90
N ALA A 10 5.25 -6.62 18.93
CA ALA A 10 4.27 -7.48 19.56
C ALA A 10 3.21 -6.70 20.32
N GLU A 11 3.44 -5.40 20.52
CA GLU A 11 2.53 -4.56 21.28
C GLU A 11 1.66 -3.68 20.39
N LEU A 12 1.64 -3.95 19.10
CA LEU A 12 0.75 -3.22 18.21
C LEU A 12 -0.70 -3.53 18.56
N SER A 13 -1.54 -2.52 18.46
CA SER A 13 -2.96 -2.68 18.67
C SER A 13 -3.59 -3.37 17.46
N TYR A 14 -4.89 -3.60 17.55
CA TYR A 14 -5.64 -4.14 16.43
C TYR A 14 -5.39 -3.32 15.16
N TYR A 15 -5.42 -1.99 15.29
CA TYR A 15 -5.22 -1.15 14.12
C TYR A 15 -3.81 -1.26 13.57
N GLY A 16 -2.83 -1.35 14.44
CA GLY A 16 -1.45 -1.50 13.99
C GLY A 16 -1.21 -2.82 13.28
N LEU A 17 -1.79 -3.89 13.82
CA LEU A 17 -1.66 -5.20 13.20
C LEU A 17 -2.40 -5.27 11.87
N TYR A 18 -3.60 -4.68 11.82
CA TYR A 18 -4.36 -4.64 10.59
C TYR A 18 -3.59 -3.89 9.50
N LEU A 19 -3.05 -2.72 9.86
CA LEU A 19 -2.31 -1.93 8.89
C LEU A 19 -1.07 -2.67 8.41
N LEU A 20 -0.33 -3.30 9.31
CA LEU A 20 0.86 -4.02 8.93
C LEU A 20 0.55 -5.13 7.92
N ASP A 21 -0.52 -5.87 8.17
CA ASP A 21 -0.94 -6.93 7.26
C ASP A 21 -1.34 -6.36 5.90
N TYR A 22 -2.05 -5.25 5.91
CA TYR A 22 -2.46 -4.57 4.69
C TYR A 22 -1.24 -4.11 3.89
N LEU A 23 -0.25 -3.54 4.59
CA LEU A 23 0.95 -3.06 3.91
C LEU A 23 1.76 -4.21 3.31
N ARG A 24 1.80 -5.34 4.00
CA ARG A 24 2.51 -6.50 3.45
C ARG A 24 1.97 -6.91 2.11
N LYS A 25 0.66 -6.80 1.94
CA LYS A 25 0.01 -7.21 0.70
C LYS A 25 0.11 -6.16 -0.38
N TYR A 26 -0.11 -4.91 -0.03
CA TYR A 26 -0.33 -3.88 -1.03
C TYR A 26 0.74 -2.79 -1.07
N HIS A 27 1.50 -2.63 -0.02
CA HIS A 27 2.54 -1.59 0.04
C HIS A 27 3.77 -2.13 0.74
N PRO A 28 4.42 -3.14 0.13
CA PRO A 28 5.57 -3.77 0.80
C PRO A 28 6.70 -2.80 1.07
N ASP A 29 6.78 -1.71 0.32
CA ASP A 29 7.79 -0.70 0.55
C ASP A 29 7.58 0.08 1.84
N LYS A 30 6.40 -0.03 2.47
CA LYS A 30 6.09 0.71 3.70
C LYS A 30 6.10 -0.16 4.94
N VAL A 31 6.36 -1.45 4.80
CA VAL A 31 6.27 -2.38 5.92
C VAL A 31 7.24 -2.03 7.04
N SER A 32 8.39 -1.47 6.70
CA SER A 32 9.40 -1.12 7.69
C SER A 32 9.28 0.29 8.25
N ASP A 33 8.28 1.04 7.80
CA ASP A 33 8.11 2.43 8.22
C ASP A 33 7.35 2.47 9.55
N SER A 34 8.06 2.24 10.64
CA SER A 34 7.42 2.14 11.95
C SER A 34 6.78 3.45 12.40
N THR A 35 7.35 4.58 11.99
CA THR A 35 6.77 5.88 12.32
C THR A 35 5.42 6.07 11.65
N PHE A 36 5.34 5.71 10.39
CA PHE A 36 4.08 5.77 9.65
C PHE A 36 3.03 4.89 10.29
N ILE A 37 3.40 3.65 10.61
CA ILE A 37 2.46 2.69 11.18
C ILE A 37 1.97 3.17 12.54
N ALA A 38 2.88 3.62 13.41
CA ALA A 38 2.50 4.09 14.74
C ALA A 38 1.60 5.31 14.66
N GLY A 39 1.90 6.23 13.74
CA GLY A 39 1.08 7.42 13.59
C GLY A 39 -0.33 7.11 13.15
N ARG A 40 -0.48 6.18 12.20
CA ARG A 40 -1.80 5.79 11.73
C ARG A 40 -2.56 5.01 12.80
N GLU A 41 -1.85 4.16 13.53
CA GLU A 41 -2.46 3.40 14.62
C GLU A 41 -3.03 4.34 15.66
N GLU A 42 -2.26 5.34 16.04
CA GLU A 42 -2.71 6.30 17.05
C GLU A 42 -3.89 7.12 16.53
N ALA A 43 -3.81 7.59 15.29
CA ALA A 43 -4.88 8.38 14.72
C ALA A 43 -6.18 7.61 14.62
N ALA A 44 -6.10 6.33 14.26
CA ALA A 44 -7.30 5.49 14.16
C ALA A 44 -7.91 5.27 15.53
N SER A 45 -7.07 5.01 16.55
CA SER A 45 -7.57 4.81 17.91
C SER A 45 -8.26 6.05 18.45
N GLU A 46 -7.65 7.21 18.20
CA GLU A 46 -8.24 8.48 18.64
C GLU A 46 -9.57 8.74 17.94
N THR A 47 -9.63 8.42 16.65
CA THR A 47 -10.86 8.59 15.90
C THR A 47 -11.97 7.71 16.47
N PHE A 48 -11.65 6.46 16.77
CA PHE A 48 -12.64 5.55 17.33
C PHE A 48 -13.20 6.10 18.65
N GLU A 49 -12.33 6.54 19.54
CA GLU A 49 -12.77 7.05 20.82
C GLU A 49 -13.59 8.32 20.69
N LYS A 50 -13.15 9.20 19.80
CA LYS A 50 -13.85 10.45 19.57
C LYS A 50 -15.28 10.20 19.05
N GLU A 51 -15.40 9.26 18.10
CA GLU A 51 -16.71 8.94 17.54
C GLU A 51 -17.62 8.29 18.60
N ARG A 52 -17.05 7.41 19.41
CA ARG A 52 -17.85 6.78 20.46
C ARG A 52 -18.30 7.81 21.49
N THR A 53 -17.44 8.71 21.86
CA THR A 53 -17.78 9.78 22.81
C THR A 53 -18.88 10.67 22.24
N ALA A 54 -18.87 10.89 20.93
CA ALA A 54 -19.88 11.73 20.27
C ALA A 54 -21.21 11.00 20.09
N GLY A 55 -21.29 9.71 20.45
CA GLY A 55 -22.54 8.97 20.37
C GLY A 55 -22.66 8.00 19.21
N SER A 56 -21.63 7.86 18.40
CA SER A 56 -21.67 6.92 17.29
C SER A 56 -21.70 5.48 17.78
N THR A 57 -22.32 4.61 17.00
CA THR A 57 -22.30 3.17 17.32
C THR A 57 -20.89 2.65 17.17
N VAL A 58 -20.64 1.45 17.72
CA VAL A 58 -19.33 0.81 17.57
C VAL A 58 -19.01 0.62 16.09
N GLU A 59 -19.99 0.20 15.31
CA GLU A 59 -19.78 -0.02 13.89
C GLU A 59 -19.42 1.25 13.15
N ALA A 60 -20.12 2.34 13.44
CA ALA A 60 -19.85 3.61 12.80
C ALA A 60 -18.48 4.16 13.20
N ALA A 61 -18.15 4.04 14.49
CA ALA A 61 -16.85 4.49 14.98
C ALA A 61 -15.72 3.67 14.35
N GLN A 62 -15.93 2.37 14.20
CA GLN A 62 -14.95 1.49 13.57
C GLN A 62 -14.74 1.87 12.11
N GLU A 63 -15.82 2.17 11.41
CA GLU A 63 -15.71 2.59 10.01
C GLU A 63 -14.85 3.85 9.87
N GLU A 64 -15.08 4.82 10.74
CA GLU A 64 -14.30 6.06 10.66
C GLU A 64 -12.84 5.81 11.00
N ALA A 65 -12.59 4.97 12.02
CA ALA A 65 -11.22 4.63 12.37
C ALA A 65 -10.50 3.96 11.21
N MET A 66 -11.17 3.04 10.53
CA MET A 66 -10.57 2.36 9.40
C MET A 66 -10.33 3.30 8.23
N ARG A 67 -11.21 4.29 8.04
CA ARG A 67 -11.00 5.27 7.00
C ARG A 67 -9.74 6.09 7.26
N VAL A 68 -9.50 6.44 8.51
CA VAL A 68 -8.29 7.15 8.90
C VAL A 68 -7.06 6.26 8.74
N LEU A 69 -7.19 4.99 9.15
CA LEU A 69 -6.08 4.06 9.11
C LEU A 69 -5.55 3.84 7.70
N LEU A 70 -6.45 3.71 6.74
CA LEU A 70 -6.09 3.32 5.38
C LEU A 70 -6.14 4.46 4.37
N GLY A 71 -6.36 5.69 4.84
CA GLY A 71 -6.43 6.83 3.90
C GLY A 71 -5.17 6.98 3.09
N GLY A 72 -5.34 7.17 1.79
CA GLY A 72 -4.22 7.31 0.87
C GLY A 72 -3.57 6.01 0.46
N LEU A 73 -4.07 4.86 0.95
CA LEU A 73 -3.46 3.57 0.67
C LEU A 73 -4.34 2.65 -0.17
N HIS A 74 -5.52 3.12 -0.60
CA HIS A 74 -6.44 2.24 -1.32
C HIS A 74 -5.92 1.85 -2.69
N PHE A 75 -5.20 2.75 -3.36
CA PHE A 75 -4.55 2.38 -4.60
C PHE A 75 -3.16 1.85 -4.28
N SER A 76 -2.80 0.70 -4.85
CA SER A 76 -1.50 0.09 -4.61
C SER A 76 -0.68 0.10 -5.90
N PRO A 77 0.37 0.94 -5.96
CA PRO A 77 1.29 0.87 -7.11
C PRO A 77 1.89 -0.52 -7.30
N TYR A 78 2.20 -1.20 -6.21
CA TYR A 78 2.78 -2.53 -6.30
C TYR A 78 1.79 -3.52 -6.90
N ALA A 79 0.51 -3.44 -6.49
CA ALA A 79 -0.50 -4.33 -7.06
C ALA A 79 -0.70 -4.08 -8.54
N LEU A 80 -0.62 -2.81 -8.96
CA LEU A 80 -0.72 -2.51 -10.38
C LEU A 80 0.47 -3.09 -11.14
N LEU A 81 1.66 -2.98 -10.57
CA LEU A 81 2.84 -3.57 -11.19
C LEU A 81 2.65 -5.08 -11.39
N LEU A 82 2.16 -5.76 -10.35
CA LEU A 82 1.91 -7.20 -10.43
C LEU A 82 0.90 -7.51 -11.53
N GLU A 83 -0.16 -6.70 -11.60
CA GLU A 83 -1.19 -6.89 -12.61
C GLU A 83 -0.64 -6.73 -14.02
N VAL A 84 0.22 -5.71 -14.24
CA VAL A 84 0.81 -5.49 -15.56
C VAL A 84 1.70 -6.67 -15.94
N VAL A 85 2.49 -7.18 -15.00
CA VAL A 85 3.35 -8.33 -15.27
C VAL A 85 2.50 -9.55 -15.62
N GLU A 86 1.42 -9.78 -14.90
CA GLU A 86 0.54 -10.90 -15.18
C GLU A 86 -0.12 -10.78 -16.54
N ASN A 87 -0.57 -9.58 -16.89
CA ASN A 87 -1.34 -9.40 -18.11
C ASN A 87 -0.47 -9.31 -19.35
N GLU A 88 0.67 -8.62 -19.25
CA GLU A 88 1.46 -8.28 -20.43
C GLU A 88 2.74 -9.08 -20.58
N PHE A 89 3.21 -9.72 -19.51
CA PHE A 89 4.49 -10.42 -19.53
C PHE A 89 4.40 -11.83 -18.98
N SER A 90 3.24 -12.46 -19.15
CA SER A 90 3.04 -13.80 -18.61
C SER A 90 3.99 -14.82 -19.20
N GLU A 91 4.48 -14.59 -20.41
CA GLU A 91 5.40 -15.52 -21.05
C GLU A 91 6.85 -15.20 -20.73
N ASP A 92 7.11 -13.98 -20.29
CA ASP A 92 8.48 -13.59 -19.94
C ASP A 92 8.82 -13.86 -18.50
N VAL A 93 7.82 -13.77 -17.59
CA VAL A 93 8.01 -13.98 -16.17
C VAL A 93 7.03 -15.06 -15.70
N GLN A 94 7.58 -16.19 -15.26
CA GLN A 94 6.77 -17.32 -14.84
C GLN A 94 6.01 -17.00 -13.57
N GLU A 95 4.87 -17.64 -13.41
CA GLU A 95 3.98 -17.34 -12.30
C GLU A 95 4.69 -17.38 -10.96
N GLN A 96 5.51 -18.40 -10.73
CA GLN A 96 6.17 -18.56 -9.44
C GLN A 96 7.29 -17.54 -9.23
N GLU A 97 7.68 -16.81 -10.26
CA GLU A 97 8.74 -15.81 -10.16
C GLU A 97 8.23 -14.39 -10.12
N ARG A 98 6.92 -14.20 -10.28
CA ARG A 98 6.37 -12.85 -10.47
C ARG A 98 6.52 -11.95 -9.26
N GLU A 99 6.28 -12.50 -8.07
CA GLU A 99 6.42 -11.68 -6.87
C GLU A 99 7.86 -11.25 -6.66
N ALA A 100 8.80 -12.17 -6.83
CA ALA A 100 10.20 -11.82 -6.66
C ALA A 100 10.64 -10.80 -7.70
N PHE A 101 10.21 -10.98 -8.95
CA PHE A 101 10.54 -10.05 -10.01
C PHE A 101 9.98 -8.66 -9.70
N CYS A 102 8.73 -8.60 -9.27
CA CYS A 102 8.10 -7.31 -8.97
C CYS A 102 8.78 -6.61 -7.79
N ARG A 103 9.17 -7.36 -6.78
CA ARG A 103 9.88 -6.74 -5.66
C ARG A 103 11.23 -6.20 -6.10
N GLU A 104 11.88 -6.88 -7.01
CA GLU A 104 13.18 -6.44 -7.49
C GLU A 104 13.07 -5.19 -8.35
N ILE A 105 12.09 -5.13 -9.25
CA ILE A 105 11.97 -4.02 -10.16
C ILE A 105 11.31 -2.79 -9.53
N PHE A 106 10.49 -3.00 -8.49
CA PHE A 106 9.68 -1.92 -7.92
C PHE A 106 10.50 -0.69 -7.53
N PRO A 107 11.66 -0.83 -6.86
CA PRO A 107 12.43 0.36 -6.51
C PRO A 107 12.89 1.16 -7.71
N HIS A 108 13.04 0.53 -8.86
CA HIS A 108 13.48 1.21 -10.07
C HIS A 108 12.35 2.01 -10.71
N LEU A 109 11.13 1.82 -10.26
CA LEU A 109 9.95 2.48 -10.83
C LEU A 109 9.44 3.64 -10.00
N LYS A 110 10.16 4.01 -8.94
CA LYS A 110 9.69 5.04 -8.02
C LYS A 110 9.46 6.38 -8.70
N LYS A 111 10.35 6.76 -9.61
CA LYS A 111 10.20 8.02 -10.30
C LYS A 111 8.97 8.01 -11.21
N LEU A 112 8.72 6.88 -11.83
CA LEU A 112 7.56 6.76 -12.69
C LEU A 112 6.28 6.95 -11.87
N PHE A 113 6.16 6.24 -10.75
CA PHE A 113 4.99 6.36 -9.91
C PHE A 113 4.84 7.75 -9.32
N ALA A 114 5.97 8.41 -9.02
CA ALA A 114 5.92 9.74 -8.43
C ALA A 114 5.30 10.78 -9.36
N GLY A 115 5.24 10.49 -10.65
CA GLY A 115 4.60 11.40 -11.60
C GLY A 115 3.09 11.34 -11.60
N TYR A 116 2.49 10.48 -10.77
CA TYR A 116 1.03 10.28 -10.72
C TYR A 116 0.53 10.44 -9.29
N PRO A 117 -0.74 10.88 -9.10
CA PRO A 117 -1.29 11.05 -7.75
C PRO A 117 -1.76 9.71 -7.19
N THR A 118 -0.83 8.81 -6.94
CA THR A 118 -1.15 7.44 -6.50
C THR A 118 -1.64 7.36 -5.07
N THR A 119 -1.53 8.44 -4.29
CA THR A 119 -2.11 8.48 -2.95
C THR A 119 -3.55 8.93 -2.94
N ASP A 120 -4.10 9.28 -4.10
CA ASP A 120 -5.51 9.57 -4.23
C ASP A 120 -6.25 8.25 -4.27
N ASP A 121 -7.15 8.04 -3.30
CA ASP A 121 -7.83 6.76 -3.15
C ASP A 121 -8.75 6.42 -4.33
N THR A 122 -9.08 7.41 -5.16
CA THR A 122 -9.88 7.17 -6.35
C THR A 122 -9.04 7.12 -7.63
N PHE A 123 -7.73 7.03 -7.49
CA PHE A 123 -6.84 7.07 -8.65
C PHE A 123 -7.18 5.99 -9.68
N ALA A 124 -7.59 4.81 -9.22
CA ALA A 124 -7.91 3.71 -10.13
C ALA A 124 -9.05 4.03 -11.07
N LEU A 125 -9.87 5.02 -10.73
CA LEU A 125 -11.01 5.43 -11.56
C LEU A 125 -10.67 6.57 -12.49
N SER A 126 -9.45 7.09 -12.45
CA SER A 126 -9.08 8.25 -13.26
C SER A 126 -8.53 7.81 -14.60
N PRO A 127 -8.59 8.70 -15.61
CA PRO A 127 -7.96 8.38 -16.90
C PRO A 127 -6.45 8.20 -16.79
N GLU A 128 -5.84 8.82 -15.79
CA GLU A 128 -4.40 8.71 -15.61
C GLU A 128 -3.97 7.29 -15.25
N HIS A 129 -4.91 6.50 -14.71
CA HIS A 129 -4.60 5.11 -14.40
C HIS A 129 -4.20 4.34 -15.66
N ASP A 130 -4.92 4.57 -16.75
CA ASP A 130 -4.61 3.89 -18.01
C ASP A 130 -3.27 4.37 -18.57
N MET A 131 -2.96 5.65 -18.40
CA MET A 131 -1.68 6.17 -18.83
C MET A 131 -0.54 5.53 -18.03
N LEU A 132 -0.73 5.41 -16.73
CA LEU A 132 0.28 4.76 -15.89
C LEU A 132 0.47 3.31 -16.29
N TYR A 133 -0.62 2.60 -16.54
CA TYR A 133 -0.54 1.22 -16.99
C TYR A 133 0.33 1.09 -18.24
N THR A 134 0.10 1.97 -19.20
CA THR A 134 0.86 1.94 -20.45
C THR A 134 2.33 2.25 -20.20
N GLU A 135 2.61 3.25 -19.37
CA GLU A 135 4.00 3.60 -19.09
C GLU A 135 4.72 2.50 -18.32
N LEU A 136 3.99 1.83 -17.42
CA LEU A 136 4.57 0.69 -16.71
C LEU A 136 4.93 -0.42 -17.68
N THR A 137 4.05 -0.69 -18.64
CA THR A 137 4.32 -1.74 -19.62
C THR A 137 5.62 -1.43 -20.37
N GLY A 138 5.78 -0.17 -20.78
CA GLY A 138 7.01 0.22 -21.48
C GLY A 138 8.24 0.11 -20.59
N ALA A 139 8.13 0.53 -19.33
CA ALA A 139 9.26 0.48 -18.41
C ALA A 139 9.70 -0.95 -18.12
N ILE A 140 8.73 -1.85 -17.96
CA ILE A 140 9.04 -3.25 -17.69
C ILE A 140 9.71 -3.86 -18.92
N MET A 141 9.21 -3.54 -20.11
CA MET A 141 9.81 -4.04 -21.33
C MET A 141 11.28 -3.63 -21.42
N LEU A 142 11.58 -2.37 -21.13
CA LEU A 142 12.96 -1.90 -21.18
C LEU A 142 13.81 -2.59 -20.12
N TYR A 143 13.25 -2.81 -18.94
CA TYR A 143 13.99 -3.49 -17.89
C TYR A 143 14.33 -4.92 -18.28
N LEU A 144 13.37 -5.62 -18.88
CA LEU A 144 13.61 -7.00 -19.31
C LEU A 144 14.65 -7.08 -20.41
N GLU A 145 14.64 -6.10 -21.32
CA GLU A 145 15.65 -6.06 -22.35
C GLU A 145 17.04 -5.86 -21.81
N ALA A 146 17.15 -5.06 -20.74
CA ALA A 146 18.45 -4.74 -20.18
C ALA A 146 18.98 -5.81 -19.24
N TYR A 147 18.11 -6.42 -18.46
CA TYR A 147 18.53 -7.30 -17.37
C TYR A 147 17.96 -8.71 -17.39
N GLY A 148 16.88 -8.92 -18.14
CA GLY A 148 16.19 -10.19 -18.10
C GLY A 148 15.42 -10.37 -16.80
N VAL A 149 15.03 -11.61 -16.53
CA VAL A 149 14.25 -11.91 -15.32
C VAL A 149 15.11 -12.19 -14.09
#